data_e5e386db9682a36ca2d347a3bab4fdbf
#
_entry.id   e5e386db9682a36ca2d347a3bab4fdbf
#
_cell.length_a   1.000
_cell.length_b   1.000
_cell.length_c   1.000
_cell.angle_alpha   90.00
_cell.angle_beta   90.00
_cell.angle_gamma   90.00
#
_symmetry.space_group_name_H-M   'P 1'
#
loop_
_entity.id
_entity.type
_entity.pdbx_description
1 polymer ?
#
loop_
_entity_poly.entity_id
_entity_poly.type
_entity_poly.pdbx_seq_one_letter_code
_entity_poly.pdbx_strand_id
1 'polypeptide(L)'
;MRINEGSKLLAYVLSATDLSIKDLLEFEEYEFKRDTEFSDKSSIVANGKPNIAKGDFVLCQSDGGNVFTGVCDDYKSSSDSSAYTLTLRQQECLFDRFIFISQESIISGTGIEDFIANAITANWISSGDAALDRSYMTAVAQTHTPVYAKVSTIVSLTDGAYNLKTFLGNALEYYGIYVDFDFSVSGALTVKIYHSSATDASVDATVSDVTEYTETYSVDALTKLQVRWKLNDEDTNPTSRTYYLKTDRSITTDGTDQNRADGSVSAMEIVAETENEMYQTVVDEFARNSYAHKISFLLSMASRLYDYTQFYPGHGTTIKTKSGVRNSIVTGLTISSSSRFAQVVFGKLKVTLIEKLRGM
;
A
#
# COMPACT_ATOMS: atom_id res chain seq x y z
N MET A 1 -8.14 -5.49 -16.37
CA MET A 1 -9.21 -5.51 -17.38
C MET A 1 -9.83 -4.12 -17.47
N ARG A 2 -10.19 -3.65 -18.65
CA ARG A 2 -10.58 -2.25 -18.90
C ARG A 2 -12.08 -2.08 -18.86
N ILE A 3 -12.54 -0.91 -18.40
CA ILE A 3 -13.92 -0.47 -18.60
C ILE A 3 -13.98 0.20 -19.99
N ASN A 4 -14.68 -0.44 -20.93
CA ASN A 4 -14.87 0.11 -22.27
C ASN A 4 -16.19 0.89 -22.35
N GLU A 5 -16.29 1.86 -23.24
CA GLU A 5 -17.55 2.56 -23.52
C GLU A 5 -18.61 1.52 -23.96
N GLY A 6 -19.75 1.51 -23.28
CA GLY A 6 -20.84 0.57 -23.54
C GLY A 6 -20.73 -0.80 -22.85
N SER A 7 -19.69 -1.04 -22.03
CA SER A 7 -19.60 -2.25 -21.22
C SER A 7 -20.67 -2.25 -20.15
N LYS A 8 -21.25 -3.44 -19.91
CA LYS A 8 -22.16 -3.63 -18.78
C LYS A 8 -21.37 -3.70 -17.48
N LEU A 9 -21.68 -2.80 -16.55
CA LEU A 9 -21.03 -2.73 -15.24
C LEU A 9 -21.92 -3.43 -14.20
N LEU A 10 -21.35 -4.43 -13.55
CA LEU A 10 -22.02 -5.25 -12.54
C LEU A 10 -21.25 -5.20 -11.23
N ALA A 11 -21.98 -5.14 -10.11
CA ALA A 11 -21.43 -5.24 -8.77
C ALA A 11 -22.03 -6.47 -8.07
N TYR A 12 -21.20 -7.47 -7.80
CA TYR A 12 -21.55 -8.62 -6.98
C TYR A 12 -21.37 -8.26 -5.52
N VAL A 13 -22.44 -8.37 -4.75
CA VAL A 13 -22.40 -8.20 -3.29
C VAL A 13 -22.19 -9.56 -2.66
N LEU A 14 -21.06 -9.73 -1.95
CA LEU A 14 -20.74 -10.97 -1.25
C LEU A 14 -20.82 -10.77 0.26
N SER A 15 -21.39 -11.74 0.93
CA SER A 15 -21.49 -11.77 2.39
C SER A 15 -20.11 -11.73 3.05
N ALA A 16 -19.92 -10.86 4.03
CA ALA A 16 -18.72 -10.80 4.85
C ALA A 16 -18.52 -12.06 5.72
N THR A 17 -19.55 -12.90 5.87
CA THR A 17 -19.51 -14.06 6.77
C THR A 17 -19.03 -15.33 6.06
N ASP A 18 -19.46 -15.53 4.78
CA ASP A 18 -19.26 -16.80 4.08
C ASP A 18 -18.99 -16.64 2.57
N LEU A 19 -18.84 -15.41 2.07
CA LEU A 19 -18.70 -15.05 0.65
C LEU A 19 -19.88 -15.50 -0.25
N SER A 20 -21.02 -15.86 0.30
CA SER A 20 -22.21 -16.13 -0.51
C SER A 20 -22.67 -14.87 -1.24
N ILE A 21 -23.15 -15.02 -2.46
CA ILE A 21 -23.69 -13.90 -3.25
C ILE A 21 -25.01 -13.48 -2.62
N LYS A 22 -25.10 -12.23 -2.16
CA LYS A 22 -26.30 -11.61 -1.58
C LYS A 22 -27.11 -10.83 -2.61
N ASP A 23 -26.42 -10.22 -3.58
CA ASP A 23 -27.04 -9.38 -4.59
C ASP A 23 -26.18 -9.24 -5.84
N LEU A 24 -26.82 -8.80 -6.94
CA LEU A 24 -26.19 -8.43 -8.19
C LEU A 24 -26.79 -7.11 -8.67
N LEU A 25 -26.00 -6.06 -8.65
CA LEU A 25 -26.41 -4.70 -8.96
C LEU A 25 -25.83 -4.27 -10.31
N GLU A 26 -26.63 -3.59 -11.11
CA GLU A 26 -26.14 -2.83 -12.27
C GLU A 26 -25.83 -1.40 -11.82
N PHE A 27 -24.72 -0.84 -12.30
CA PHE A 27 -24.33 0.54 -12.01
C PHE A 27 -23.76 1.20 -13.27
N GLU A 28 -23.87 2.53 -13.35
CA GLU A 28 -23.36 3.33 -14.48
C GLU A 28 -22.36 4.40 -13.98
N GLU A 29 -22.65 4.98 -12.83
CA GLU A 29 -21.77 6.00 -12.24
C GLU A 29 -20.88 5.35 -11.17
N TYR A 30 -19.60 5.69 -11.25
CA TYR A 30 -18.60 5.20 -10.29
C TYR A 30 -17.44 6.19 -10.13
N GLU A 31 -16.84 6.16 -8.95
CA GLU A 31 -15.53 6.72 -8.67
C GLU A 31 -14.76 5.71 -7.82
N PHE A 32 -13.73 5.11 -8.37
CA PHE A 32 -12.87 4.17 -7.65
C PHE A 32 -11.56 4.83 -7.31
N LYS A 33 -11.22 4.83 -6.02
CA LYS A 33 -10.01 5.41 -5.45
C LYS A 33 -9.24 4.35 -4.68
N ARG A 34 -7.94 4.36 -4.85
CA ARG A 34 -7.01 3.54 -4.10
C ARG A 34 -5.83 4.38 -3.68
N ASP A 35 -5.45 4.30 -2.43
CA ASP A 35 -4.30 4.98 -1.84
C ASP A 35 -3.53 4.05 -0.89
N THR A 36 -2.35 4.47 -0.45
CA THR A 36 -1.50 3.69 0.46
C THR A 36 -1.91 3.78 1.93
N GLU A 37 -2.75 4.74 2.29
CA GLU A 37 -3.28 4.91 3.65
C GLU A 37 -4.62 4.19 3.84
N PHE A 38 -5.18 3.67 2.75
CA PHE A 38 -6.50 3.02 2.70
C PHE A 38 -7.61 3.89 3.28
N SER A 39 -7.49 5.21 3.05
CA SER A 39 -8.38 6.23 3.63
C SER A 39 -9.44 6.72 2.66
N ASP A 40 -9.12 6.72 1.37
CA ASP A 40 -10.01 7.18 0.31
C ASP A 40 -11.23 6.29 0.17
N LYS A 41 -12.36 6.92 -0.10
CA LYS A 41 -13.64 6.24 -0.32
C LYS A 41 -13.95 6.22 -1.81
N SER A 42 -14.39 5.06 -2.27
CA SER A 42 -14.95 4.84 -3.60
C SER A 42 -16.46 4.87 -3.56
N SER A 43 -17.10 5.07 -4.69
CA SER A 43 -18.55 5.02 -4.80
C SER A 43 -19.01 4.38 -6.10
N ILE A 44 -20.19 3.76 -6.05
CA ILE A 44 -20.98 3.36 -7.21
C ILE A 44 -22.42 3.82 -7.02
N VAL A 45 -23.10 4.15 -8.12
CA VAL A 45 -24.53 4.45 -8.13
C VAL A 45 -25.25 3.28 -8.79
N ALA A 46 -25.95 2.50 -7.97
CA ALA A 46 -26.66 1.31 -8.39
C ALA A 46 -28.17 1.59 -8.58
N ASN A 47 -28.77 0.91 -9.55
CA ASN A 47 -30.20 0.94 -9.78
C ASN A 47 -30.91 -0.07 -8.86
N GLY A 48 -31.82 0.42 -8.01
CA GLY A 48 -32.57 -0.39 -7.06
C GLY A 48 -31.91 -0.52 -5.69
N LYS A 49 -32.73 -0.90 -4.69
CA LYS A 49 -32.30 -1.03 -3.30
C LYS A 49 -31.37 -2.23 -3.13
N PRO A 50 -30.13 -2.05 -2.67
CA PRO A 50 -29.17 -3.14 -2.51
C PRO A 50 -29.52 -4.01 -1.28
N ASN A 51 -29.32 -5.32 -1.40
CA ASN A 51 -29.26 -6.24 -0.27
C ASN A 51 -27.81 -6.32 0.25
N ILE A 52 -27.42 -5.33 1.02
CA ILE A 52 -26.04 -5.16 1.47
C ILE A 52 -25.97 -4.72 2.93
N ALA A 53 -24.96 -5.15 3.63
CA ALA A 53 -24.63 -4.72 4.98
C ALA A 53 -23.22 -4.11 5.02
N LYS A 54 -22.95 -3.33 6.07
CA LYS A 54 -21.60 -2.84 6.33
C LYS A 54 -20.64 -4.01 6.50
N GLY A 55 -19.50 -3.96 5.79
CA GLY A 55 -18.50 -5.02 5.80
C GLY A 55 -18.64 -6.05 4.69
N ASP A 56 -19.76 -6.10 3.97
CA ASP A 56 -19.91 -6.97 2.80
C ASP A 56 -18.92 -6.55 1.68
N PHE A 57 -18.45 -7.54 0.92
CA PHE A 57 -17.58 -7.25 -0.23
C PHE A 57 -18.40 -6.86 -1.45
N VAL A 58 -17.88 -5.94 -2.22
CA VAL A 58 -18.49 -5.51 -3.50
C VAL A 58 -17.45 -5.67 -4.60
N LEU A 59 -17.68 -6.65 -5.49
CA LEU A 59 -16.83 -6.92 -6.65
C LEU A 59 -17.45 -6.25 -7.87
N CYS A 60 -16.84 -5.17 -8.32
CA CYS A 60 -17.26 -4.45 -9.52
C CYS A 60 -16.59 -5.04 -10.75
N GLN A 61 -17.37 -5.44 -11.74
CA GLN A 61 -16.93 -6.11 -12.95
C GLN A 61 -17.38 -5.35 -14.20
N SER A 62 -16.55 -5.42 -15.25
CA SER A 62 -16.85 -4.97 -16.59
C SER A 62 -16.54 -6.10 -17.56
N ASP A 63 -17.50 -6.48 -18.41
CA ASP A 63 -17.34 -7.56 -19.41
C ASP A 63 -16.79 -8.86 -18.82
N GLY A 64 -17.20 -9.22 -17.58
CA GLY A 64 -16.78 -10.42 -16.88
C GLY A 64 -15.44 -10.37 -16.18
N GLY A 65 -14.75 -9.21 -16.18
CA GLY A 65 -13.49 -9.01 -15.44
C GLY A 65 -13.62 -8.04 -14.27
N ASN A 66 -12.89 -8.32 -13.20
CA ASN A 66 -12.87 -7.48 -12.02
C ASN A 66 -12.13 -6.16 -12.33
N VAL A 67 -12.79 -5.02 -12.06
CA VAL A 67 -12.24 -3.67 -12.23
C VAL A 67 -11.97 -2.99 -10.89
N PHE A 68 -12.74 -3.34 -9.87
CA PHE A 68 -12.56 -2.85 -8.52
C PHE A 68 -13.18 -3.82 -7.53
N THR A 69 -12.55 -3.97 -6.39
CA THR A 69 -13.14 -4.66 -5.24
C THR A 69 -13.01 -3.77 -4.02
N GLY A 70 -14.06 -3.67 -3.25
CA GLY A 70 -14.10 -2.90 -2.02
C GLY A 70 -14.96 -3.56 -0.96
N VAL A 71 -14.98 -2.94 0.21
CA VAL A 71 -15.80 -3.32 1.36
C VAL A 71 -16.85 -2.22 1.57
N CYS A 72 -18.12 -2.60 1.72
CA CYS A 72 -19.21 -1.65 1.95
C CYS A 72 -19.02 -0.91 3.27
N ASP A 73 -19.01 0.41 3.23
CA ASP A 73 -19.01 1.29 4.40
C ASP A 73 -20.45 1.72 4.74
N ASP A 74 -21.16 2.27 3.76
CA ASP A 74 -22.57 2.64 3.86
C ASP A 74 -23.26 2.66 2.48
N TYR A 75 -24.57 2.86 2.47
CA TYR A 75 -25.32 3.21 1.27
C TYR A 75 -26.40 4.24 1.57
N LYS A 76 -26.71 5.08 0.59
CA LYS A 76 -27.72 6.16 0.70
C LYS A 76 -28.66 6.12 -0.49
N SER A 77 -29.95 6.37 -0.26
CA SER A 77 -30.93 6.63 -1.31
C SER A 77 -31.09 8.14 -1.51
N SER A 78 -31.27 8.57 -2.76
CA SER A 78 -31.83 9.89 -3.02
C SER A 78 -33.34 9.86 -2.81
N SER A 79 -33.91 10.94 -2.22
CA SER A 79 -35.37 11.04 -1.99
C SER A 79 -36.19 10.98 -3.28
N ASP A 80 -35.59 11.33 -4.42
CA ASP A 80 -36.25 11.56 -5.69
C ASP A 80 -35.88 10.55 -6.78
N SER A 81 -35.10 9.52 -6.45
CA SER A 81 -34.65 8.52 -7.41
C SER A 81 -34.69 7.10 -6.86
N SER A 82 -34.84 6.11 -7.76
CA SER A 82 -34.62 4.69 -7.43
C SER A 82 -33.14 4.30 -7.31
N ALA A 83 -32.24 5.27 -7.45
CA ALA A 83 -30.81 5.05 -7.39
C ALA A 83 -30.28 5.07 -5.95
N TYR A 84 -29.31 4.24 -5.70
CA TYR A 84 -28.62 4.12 -4.41
C TYR A 84 -27.12 4.30 -4.59
N THR A 85 -26.55 5.23 -3.85
CA THR A 85 -25.08 5.41 -3.81
C THR A 85 -24.51 4.52 -2.73
N LEU A 86 -23.66 3.58 -3.13
CA LEU A 86 -22.89 2.76 -2.21
C LEU A 86 -21.52 3.41 -2.01
N THR A 87 -21.13 3.55 -0.75
CA THR A 87 -19.80 4.01 -0.36
C THR A 87 -18.94 2.78 -0.04
N LEU A 88 -17.81 2.66 -0.72
CA LEU A 88 -16.91 1.53 -0.60
C LEU A 88 -15.56 1.98 -0.05
N ARG A 89 -14.95 1.16 0.77
CA ARG A 89 -13.55 1.29 1.20
C ARG A 89 -12.69 0.26 0.51
N GLN A 90 -11.39 0.51 0.48
CA GLN A 90 -10.42 -0.48 0.01
C GLN A 90 -10.47 -1.73 0.89
N GLN A 91 -10.09 -2.87 0.33
CA GLN A 91 -10.20 -4.20 0.98
C GLN A 91 -9.37 -4.32 2.25
N GLU A 92 -8.26 -3.60 2.33
CA GLU A 92 -7.36 -3.53 3.49
C GLU A 92 -8.08 -3.01 4.74
N CYS A 93 -9.18 -2.27 4.57
CA CYS A 93 -10.03 -1.85 5.68
C CYS A 93 -10.70 -3.01 6.43
N LEU A 94 -10.70 -4.23 5.86
CA LEU A 94 -11.05 -5.45 6.57
C LEU A 94 -10.19 -5.65 7.82
N PHE A 95 -8.95 -5.19 7.77
CA PHE A 95 -7.96 -5.33 8.85
C PHE A 95 -7.90 -4.10 9.77
N ASP A 96 -8.89 -3.20 9.70
CA ASP A 96 -8.98 -2.01 10.56
C ASP A 96 -9.39 -2.39 11.99
N ARG A 97 -8.49 -3.08 12.67
CA ARG A 97 -8.66 -3.54 14.06
C ARG A 97 -7.33 -3.52 14.79
N PHE A 98 -7.37 -3.16 16.08
CA PHE A 98 -6.22 -3.33 16.97
C PHE A 98 -6.01 -4.81 17.29
N ILE A 99 -4.77 -5.24 17.21
CA ILE A 99 -4.33 -6.60 17.56
C ILE A 99 -3.10 -6.53 18.46
N PHE A 100 -2.92 -7.53 19.29
CA PHE A 100 -1.72 -7.68 20.12
C PHE A 100 -0.68 -8.52 19.40
N ILE A 101 0.58 -8.14 19.53
CA ILE A 101 1.69 -8.95 19.06
C ILE A 101 2.84 -8.84 20.05
N SER A 102 3.51 -9.94 20.35
CA SER A 102 4.78 -9.91 21.05
C SER A 102 5.86 -9.37 20.11
N GLN A 103 6.70 -8.47 20.58
CA GLN A 103 7.83 -7.96 19.79
C GLN A 103 8.79 -9.08 19.36
N GLU A 104 8.87 -10.16 20.14
CA GLU A 104 9.69 -11.33 19.86
C GLU A 104 9.32 -12.04 18.54
N SER A 105 8.05 -11.99 18.12
CA SER A 105 7.62 -12.64 16.88
C SER A 105 8.17 -12.00 15.61
N ILE A 106 8.73 -10.79 15.70
CA ILE A 106 9.32 -10.05 14.57
C ILE A 106 10.84 -10.25 14.49
N ILE A 107 11.48 -10.49 15.61
CA ILE A 107 12.95 -10.60 15.73
C ILE A 107 13.44 -11.97 15.27
N SER A 108 12.59 -12.96 15.18
CA SER A 108 12.97 -14.36 14.98
C SER A 108 13.26 -14.79 13.53
N GLY A 109 13.64 -13.87 12.65
CA GLY A 109 14.11 -14.21 11.30
C GLY A 109 13.02 -14.37 10.25
N THR A 110 11.80 -13.98 10.54
CA THR A 110 10.68 -13.92 9.58
C THR A 110 10.64 -12.54 8.90
N GLY A 111 10.50 -12.51 7.58
CA GLY A 111 10.29 -11.27 6.83
C GLY A 111 8.94 -10.61 7.15
N ILE A 112 8.76 -9.36 6.74
CA ILE A 112 7.51 -8.61 6.98
C ILE A 112 6.32 -9.30 6.32
N GLU A 113 6.48 -9.90 5.14
CA GLU A 113 5.42 -10.61 4.43
C GLU A 113 4.88 -11.80 5.24
N ASP A 114 5.78 -12.63 5.76
CA ASP A 114 5.41 -13.77 6.61
C ASP A 114 4.78 -13.30 7.92
N PHE A 115 5.30 -12.21 8.50
CA PHE A 115 4.73 -11.60 9.68
C PHE A 115 3.28 -11.15 9.44
N ILE A 116 2.99 -10.47 8.32
CA ILE A 116 1.62 -10.03 7.96
C ILE A 116 0.71 -11.25 7.76
N ALA A 117 1.18 -12.29 7.04
CA ALA A 117 0.41 -13.51 6.83
C ALA A 117 0.05 -14.20 8.15
N ASN A 118 1.01 -14.29 9.07
CA ASN A 118 0.81 -14.85 10.40
C ASN A 118 -0.15 -14.01 11.25
N ALA A 119 -0.03 -12.69 11.22
CA ALA A 119 -0.91 -11.77 11.94
C ALA A 119 -2.36 -11.88 11.47
N ILE A 120 -2.59 -11.96 10.15
CA ILE A 120 -3.92 -12.18 9.56
C ILE A 120 -4.45 -13.55 9.98
N THR A 121 -3.65 -14.60 9.86
CA THR A 121 -4.05 -15.96 10.22
C THR A 121 -4.48 -16.05 11.68
N ALA A 122 -3.66 -15.52 12.59
CA ALA A 122 -3.93 -15.59 14.02
C ALA A 122 -5.12 -14.75 14.49
N ASN A 123 -5.52 -13.72 13.74
CA ASN A 123 -6.55 -12.77 14.21
C ASN A 123 -7.84 -12.78 13.38
N TRP A 124 -7.83 -13.30 12.15
CA TRP A 124 -9.02 -13.32 11.26
C TRP A 124 -9.39 -14.71 10.77
N ILE A 125 -8.48 -15.69 10.81
CA ILE A 125 -8.72 -17.03 10.27
C ILE A 125 -8.82 -18.07 11.38
N SER A 126 -7.97 -17.99 12.38
CA SER A 126 -7.85 -18.95 13.49
C SER A 126 -7.64 -18.21 14.80
N SER A 127 -8.50 -17.25 15.12
CA SER A 127 -8.40 -16.43 16.33
C SER A 127 -8.78 -17.15 17.61
N GLY A 128 -9.39 -18.33 17.48
CA GLY A 128 -9.99 -19.07 18.59
C GLY A 128 -11.38 -18.59 18.98
N ASP A 129 -11.93 -17.57 18.30
CA ASP A 129 -13.30 -17.11 18.43
C ASP A 129 -14.04 -17.33 17.09
N ALA A 130 -14.87 -18.39 17.06
CA ALA A 130 -15.60 -18.78 15.86
C ALA A 130 -16.50 -17.68 15.29
N ALA A 131 -16.89 -16.66 16.08
CA ALA A 131 -17.69 -15.53 15.63
C ALA A 131 -16.85 -14.51 14.84
N LEU A 132 -15.53 -14.51 15.02
CA LEU A 132 -14.58 -13.63 14.35
C LEU A 132 -13.85 -14.33 13.20
N ASP A 133 -13.75 -15.65 13.25
CA ASP A 133 -13.01 -16.46 12.29
C ASP A 133 -13.71 -16.46 10.92
N ARG A 134 -12.90 -16.24 9.89
CA ARG A 134 -13.32 -16.22 8.49
C ARG A 134 -12.75 -17.47 7.79
N SER A 135 -13.42 -18.59 7.96
CA SER A 135 -12.98 -19.90 7.43
C SER A 135 -12.83 -19.97 5.91
N TYR A 136 -13.44 -19.01 5.18
CA TYR A 136 -13.29 -18.85 3.75
C TYR A 136 -11.98 -18.14 3.33
N MET A 137 -11.22 -17.63 4.30
CA MET A 137 -10.02 -16.82 4.05
C MET A 137 -8.74 -17.64 4.29
N THR A 138 -7.73 -17.36 3.48
CA THR A 138 -6.34 -17.78 3.70
C THR A 138 -5.41 -16.59 3.52
N ALA A 139 -4.27 -16.58 4.20
CA ALA A 139 -3.24 -15.54 4.05
C ALA A 139 -1.90 -16.21 3.73
N VAL A 140 -1.22 -15.74 2.68
CA VAL A 140 0.00 -16.37 2.16
C VAL A 140 1.00 -15.32 1.72
N ALA A 141 2.23 -15.37 2.27
CA ALA A 141 3.36 -14.62 1.73
C ALA A 141 3.78 -15.22 0.38
N GLN A 142 3.83 -14.40 -0.65
CA GLN A 142 4.23 -14.80 -2.01
C GLN A 142 5.71 -14.50 -2.26
N THR A 143 6.24 -13.52 -1.55
CA THR A 143 7.67 -13.19 -1.51
C THR A 143 8.17 -13.34 -0.08
N HIS A 144 9.46 -13.60 0.09
CA HIS A 144 10.12 -13.80 1.38
C HIS A 144 11.41 -12.97 1.39
N THR A 145 11.27 -11.65 1.43
CA THR A 145 12.42 -10.76 1.46
C THR A 145 12.99 -10.71 2.87
N PRO A 146 14.32 -10.64 3.02
CA PRO A 146 14.95 -10.53 4.34
C PRO A 146 14.86 -9.09 4.88
N VAL A 147 13.67 -8.48 4.79
CA VAL A 147 13.38 -7.17 5.36
C VAL A 147 12.70 -7.38 6.69
N TYR A 148 13.41 -7.08 7.75
CA TYR A 148 12.92 -7.20 9.12
C TYR A 148 12.67 -5.81 9.68
N ALA A 149 11.53 -5.62 10.32
CA ALA A 149 11.24 -4.39 11.04
C ALA A 149 10.62 -4.71 12.39
N LYS A 150 10.96 -3.92 13.39
CA LYS A 150 10.22 -3.95 14.66
C LYS A 150 8.86 -3.31 14.44
N VAL A 151 7.78 -3.87 15.02
CA VAL A 151 6.43 -3.28 14.92
C VAL A 151 6.44 -1.82 15.40
N SER A 152 7.15 -1.54 16.50
CA SER A 152 7.29 -0.19 17.05
C SER A 152 7.99 0.80 16.09
N THR A 153 8.70 0.30 15.09
CA THR A 153 9.34 1.12 14.05
C THR A 153 8.35 1.50 12.95
N ILE A 154 7.40 0.61 12.65
CA ILE A 154 6.40 0.81 11.60
C ILE A 154 5.16 1.53 12.13
N VAL A 155 4.69 1.19 13.35
CA VAL A 155 3.51 1.77 13.98
C VAL A 155 3.77 2.08 15.45
N SER A 156 3.10 3.11 15.96
CA SER A 156 3.07 3.38 17.40
C SER A 156 2.28 2.28 18.10
N LEU A 157 2.88 1.69 19.13
CA LEU A 157 2.21 0.74 20.00
C LEU A 157 1.46 1.50 21.11
N THR A 158 0.16 1.25 21.21
CA THR A 158 -0.65 1.69 22.34
C THR A 158 -1.00 0.49 23.18
N ASP A 159 -0.52 0.44 24.42
CA ASP A 159 -0.74 -0.68 25.36
C ASP A 159 -0.35 -2.07 24.79
N GLY A 160 0.70 -2.12 23.98
CA GLY A 160 1.15 -3.34 23.30
C GLY A 160 0.29 -3.77 22.11
N ALA A 161 -0.65 -2.94 21.68
CA ALA A 161 -1.51 -3.18 20.54
C ALA A 161 -1.17 -2.24 19.38
N TYR A 162 -1.47 -2.68 18.16
CA TYR A 162 -1.35 -1.86 16.95
C TYR A 162 -2.49 -2.17 15.99
N ASN A 163 -2.83 -1.18 15.14
CA ASN A 163 -3.84 -1.35 14.11
C ASN A 163 -3.21 -2.00 12.86
N LEU A 164 -3.70 -3.17 12.45
CA LEU A 164 -3.10 -3.90 11.33
C LEU A 164 -3.25 -3.16 10.01
N LYS A 165 -4.37 -2.48 9.73
CA LYS A 165 -4.51 -1.67 8.51
C LYS A 165 -3.44 -0.57 8.44
N THR A 166 -3.19 0.14 9.54
CA THR A 166 -2.13 1.15 9.61
C THR A 166 -0.76 0.53 9.40
N PHE A 167 -0.53 -0.67 9.96
CA PHE A 167 0.71 -1.41 9.72
C PHE A 167 0.89 -1.73 8.23
N LEU A 168 -0.17 -2.20 7.53
CA LEU A 168 -0.12 -2.50 6.10
C LEU A 168 0.21 -1.25 5.27
N GLY A 169 -0.42 -0.10 5.57
CA GLY A 169 -0.11 1.16 4.90
C GLY A 169 1.35 1.57 5.06
N ASN A 170 1.87 1.46 6.26
CA ASN A 170 3.27 1.78 6.54
C ASN A 170 4.24 0.75 5.94
N ALA A 171 3.90 -0.55 5.93
CA ALA A 171 4.70 -1.57 5.27
C ALA A 171 4.79 -1.32 3.75
N LEU A 172 3.68 -0.90 3.15
CA LEU A 172 3.67 -0.50 1.75
C LEU A 172 4.52 0.75 1.50
N GLU A 173 4.34 1.78 2.31
CA GLU A 173 5.05 3.06 2.14
C GLU A 173 6.56 2.92 2.36
N TYR A 174 6.97 2.20 3.41
CA TYR A 174 8.37 2.14 3.82
C TYR A 174 9.15 1.04 3.13
N TYR A 175 8.52 -0.10 2.88
CA TYR A 175 9.19 -1.30 2.38
C TYR A 175 8.68 -1.79 1.04
N GLY A 176 7.63 -1.18 0.49
CA GLY A 176 7.02 -1.62 -0.76
C GLY A 176 6.30 -2.98 -0.61
N ILE A 177 5.85 -3.32 0.59
CA ILE A 177 5.12 -4.57 0.82
C ILE A 177 3.63 -4.28 0.75
N TYR A 178 2.93 -4.97 -0.13
CA TYR A 178 1.51 -4.76 -0.39
C TYR A 178 0.72 -6.07 -0.31
N VAL A 179 -0.58 -5.92 -0.22
CA VAL A 179 -1.54 -7.01 -0.11
C VAL A 179 -2.45 -7.02 -1.32
N ASP A 180 -2.65 -8.20 -1.90
CA ASP A 180 -3.61 -8.45 -2.97
C ASP A 180 -4.68 -9.46 -2.51
N PHE A 181 -5.91 -9.28 -2.99
CA PHE A 181 -7.07 -10.08 -2.59
C PHE A 181 -7.60 -10.86 -3.78
N ASP A 182 -7.40 -12.17 -3.77
CA ASP A 182 -7.80 -13.07 -4.84
C ASP A 182 -9.08 -13.85 -4.44
N PHE A 183 -10.18 -13.49 -5.11
CA PHE A 183 -11.48 -14.14 -4.90
C PHE A 183 -11.63 -15.30 -5.88
N SER A 184 -11.67 -16.52 -5.36
CA SER A 184 -11.93 -17.69 -6.19
C SER A 184 -13.41 -17.89 -6.51
N VAL A 185 -13.70 -18.50 -7.66
CA VAL A 185 -15.07 -18.91 -8.04
C VAL A 185 -15.68 -19.91 -7.06
N SER A 186 -14.88 -20.58 -6.25
CA SER A 186 -15.32 -21.57 -5.25
C SER A 186 -15.76 -20.96 -3.92
N GLY A 187 -15.77 -19.61 -3.80
CA GLY A 187 -16.17 -18.93 -2.55
C GLY A 187 -15.04 -18.90 -1.51
N ALA A 188 -13.78 -18.84 -1.95
CA ALA A 188 -12.63 -18.65 -1.08
C ALA A 188 -11.93 -17.32 -1.38
N LEU A 189 -11.36 -16.70 -0.36
CA LEU A 189 -10.55 -15.49 -0.44
C LEU A 189 -9.11 -15.82 -0.04
N THR A 190 -8.16 -15.58 -0.94
CA THR A 190 -6.74 -15.65 -0.63
C THR A 190 -6.16 -14.25 -0.52
N VAL A 191 -5.64 -13.92 0.64
CA VAL A 191 -4.89 -12.68 0.89
C VAL A 191 -3.43 -12.97 0.60
N LYS A 192 -2.91 -12.41 -0.47
CA LYS A 192 -1.54 -12.61 -0.96
C LYS A 192 -0.68 -11.42 -0.59
N ILE A 193 0.47 -11.65 0.02
CA ILE A 193 1.38 -10.59 0.45
C ILE A 193 2.63 -10.62 -0.43
N TYR A 194 2.98 -9.48 -1.02
CA TYR A 194 4.09 -9.33 -1.96
C TYR A 194 5.03 -8.21 -1.52
N HIS A 195 6.29 -8.36 -1.88
CA HIS A 195 7.22 -7.25 -1.99
C HIS A 195 7.21 -6.72 -3.43
N SER A 196 7.11 -5.41 -3.62
CA SER A 196 7.06 -4.78 -4.93
C SER A 196 8.36 -5.01 -5.71
N SER A 197 8.21 -5.24 -7.01
CA SER A 197 9.33 -5.33 -7.95
C SER A 197 9.34 -4.09 -8.86
N ALA A 198 10.53 -3.57 -9.19
CA ALA A 198 10.66 -2.46 -10.15
C ALA A 198 10.14 -2.81 -11.56
N THR A 199 9.86 -4.08 -11.81
CA THR A 199 9.40 -4.61 -13.11
C THR A 199 7.92 -4.96 -13.15
N ASP A 200 7.14 -4.67 -12.09
CA ASP A 200 5.70 -5.00 -12.04
C ASP A 200 4.92 -4.26 -13.14
N ALA A 201 5.32 -3.01 -13.41
CA ALA A 201 4.76 -2.20 -14.50
C ALA A 201 5.82 -1.30 -15.15
N SER A 202 5.51 -0.81 -16.34
CA SER A 202 6.34 0.22 -17.00
C SER A 202 5.48 1.20 -17.76
N VAL A 203 5.88 2.47 -17.80
CA VAL A 203 5.20 3.52 -18.55
C VAL A 203 6.18 4.52 -19.15
N ASP A 204 5.95 4.91 -20.40
CA ASP A 204 6.62 6.06 -21.03
C ASP A 204 5.71 7.28 -20.89
N ALA A 205 6.04 8.16 -19.97
CA ALA A 205 5.28 9.38 -19.70
C ALA A 205 5.44 10.46 -20.80
N THR A 206 6.17 10.17 -21.86
CA THR A 206 6.36 11.09 -22.99
C THR A 206 5.40 10.84 -24.15
N VAL A 207 4.61 9.75 -24.10
CA VAL A 207 3.65 9.42 -25.15
C VAL A 207 2.33 10.17 -24.98
N SER A 208 1.54 10.28 -26.06
CA SER A 208 0.28 11.03 -26.10
C SER A 208 -0.82 10.48 -25.19
N ASP A 209 -0.74 9.20 -24.80
CA ASP A 209 -1.71 8.55 -23.92
C ASP A 209 -1.55 9.00 -22.44
N VAL A 210 -0.43 9.67 -22.13
CA VAL A 210 -0.13 10.25 -20.81
C VAL A 210 -0.17 11.78 -20.93
N THR A 211 -0.99 12.40 -20.09
CA THR A 211 -1.17 13.87 -20.05
C THR A 211 -1.05 14.37 -18.61
N GLU A 212 -0.96 15.70 -18.45
CA GLU A 212 -0.87 16.38 -17.17
C GLU A 212 0.26 15.81 -16.25
N TYR A 213 1.38 15.45 -16.87
CA TYR A 213 2.53 14.93 -16.13
C TYR A 213 3.10 16.01 -15.20
N THR A 214 3.24 15.65 -13.93
CA THR A 214 3.90 16.46 -12.92
C THR A 214 4.95 15.63 -12.21
N GLU A 215 6.08 16.24 -11.88
CA GLU A 215 7.14 15.62 -11.10
C GLU A 215 7.62 16.63 -10.05
N THR A 216 7.56 16.25 -8.78
CA THR A 216 7.96 17.09 -7.66
C THR A 216 9.00 16.35 -6.84
N TYR A 217 10.10 17.01 -6.52
CA TYR A 217 11.19 16.47 -5.72
C TYR A 217 11.19 17.09 -4.33
N SER A 218 11.52 16.26 -3.31
CA SER A 218 11.96 16.75 -2.01
C SER A 218 13.48 16.77 -1.97
N VAL A 219 14.07 17.89 -1.66
CA VAL A 219 15.51 18.02 -1.41
C VAL A 219 15.93 17.47 -0.04
N ASP A 220 14.94 17.09 0.79
CA ASP A 220 15.15 16.67 2.18
C ASP A 220 15.18 15.14 2.35
N ALA A 221 15.17 14.36 1.26
CA ALA A 221 15.29 12.91 1.37
C ALA A 221 16.61 12.54 2.03
N LEU A 222 16.54 11.69 3.05
CA LEU A 222 17.72 11.21 3.75
C LEU A 222 18.55 10.32 2.84
N THR A 223 19.79 10.71 2.56
CA THR A 223 20.70 9.95 1.70
C THR A 223 22.03 9.65 2.38
N LYS A 224 22.30 10.27 3.53
CA LYS A 224 23.47 9.99 4.35
C LYS A 224 23.09 9.97 5.82
N LEU A 225 23.40 8.89 6.51
CA LEU A 225 23.16 8.73 7.94
C LEU A 225 24.48 8.48 8.69
N GLN A 226 24.78 9.34 9.62
CA GLN A 226 25.88 9.16 10.56
C GLN A 226 25.38 8.51 11.82
N VAL A 227 25.89 7.35 12.15
CA VAL A 227 25.45 6.56 13.31
C VAL A 227 26.54 6.53 14.36
N ARG A 228 26.13 6.79 15.59
CA ARG A 228 26.90 6.52 16.78
C ARG A 228 26.30 5.32 17.48
N TRP A 229 26.91 4.15 17.32
CA TRP A 229 26.40 2.89 17.86
C TRP A 229 26.97 2.62 19.24
N LYS A 230 26.08 2.35 20.21
CA LYS A 230 26.36 1.89 21.56
C LYS A 230 25.82 0.47 21.74
N LEU A 231 26.57 -0.37 22.46
CA LEU A 231 26.09 -1.71 22.84
C LEU A 231 24.99 -1.66 23.91
N ASN A 232 25.05 -0.67 24.79
CA ASN A 232 24.07 -0.35 25.83
C ASN A 232 24.22 1.13 26.23
N ASP A 233 23.32 1.62 27.09
CA ASP A 233 23.31 3.03 27.52
C ASP A 233 24.58 3.46 28.29
N GLU A 234 25.27 2.50 28.91
CA GLU A 234 26.49 2.73 29.69
C GLU A 234 27.77 2.66 28.83
N ASP A 235 27.65 2.36 27.54
CA ASP A 235 28.82 2.25 26.64
C ASP A 235 29.51 3.59 26.48
N THR A 236 30.74 3.65 26.99
CA THR A 236 31.61 4.85 26.94
C THR A 236 32.45 4.94 25.67
N ASN A 237 32.51 3.88 24.87
CA ASN A 237 33.31 3.79 23.64
C ASN A 237 32.46 3.47 22.41
N PRO A 238 31.49 4.30 22.06
CA PRO A 238 30.61 4.04 20.93
C PRO A 238 31.36 4.01 19.60
N THR A 239 30.93 3.13 18.71
CA THR A 239 31.47 3.04 17.36
C THR A 239 30.73 3.99 16.44
N SER A 240 31.47 4.80 15.66
CA SER A 240 30.89 5.69 14.66
C SER A 240 30.95 5.06 13.27
N ARG A 241 29.83 5.07 12.55
CA ARG A 241 29.71 4.59 11.17
C ARG A 241 28.91 5.58 10.33
N THR A 242 29.18 5.58 9.03
CA THR A 242 28.40 6.39 8.08
C THR A 242 27.85 5.47 7.02
N TYR A 243 26.58 5.64 6.74
CA TYR A 243 25.84 4.89 5.73
C TYR A 243 25.33 5.86 4.65
N TYR A 244 25.26 5.38 3.42
CA TYR A 244 24.81 6.14 2.26
C TYR A 244 23.75 5.35 1.51
N LEU A 245 22.66 6.02 1.12
CA LEU A 245 21.66 5.47 0.23
C LEU A 245 22.16 5.62 -1.21
N LYS A 246 22.02 4.57 -2.01
CA LYS A 246 22.29 4.61 -3.44
C LYS A 246 21.02 4.90 -4.25
N THR A 247 21.20 5.25 -5.51
CA THR A 247 20.09 5.53 -6.44
C THR A 247 19.19 4.30 -6.70
N ASP A 248 19.72 3.09 -6.52
CA ASP A 248 18.99 1.82 -6.57
C ASP A 248 18.36 1.42 -5.23
N ARG A 249 18.43 2.32 -4.20
CA ARG A 249 17.97 2.15 -2.83
C ARG A 249 18.77 1.16 -1.98
N SER A 250 19.82 0.57 -2.48
CA SER A 250 20.73 -0.20 -1.62
C SER A 250 21.54 0.75 -0.72
N ILE A 251 22.01 0.22 0.41
CA ILE A 251 22.79 0.98 1.38
C ILE A 251 24.25 0.56 1.27
N THR A 252 25.15 1.53 1.30
CA THR A 252 26.59 1.33 1.30
C THR A 252 27.26 2.09 2.43
N THR A 253 28.41 1.59 2.89
CA THR A 253 29.33 2.33 3.78
C THR A 253 30.47 3.00 3.00
N ASP A 254 30.58 2.73 1.69
CA ASP A 254 31.60 3.33 0.84
C ASP A 254 31.23 4.77 0.49
N GLY A 255 31.94 5.72 1.09
CA GLY A 255 31.80 7.16 0.83
C GLY A 255 32.28 7.59 -0.58
N THR A 256 32.86 6.70 -1.38
CA THR A 256 33.33 6.97 -2.74
C THR A 256 32.51 6.35 -3.84
N ASP A 257 31.46 5.56 -3.47
CA ASP A 257 30.54 4.94 -4.43
C ASP A 257 29.88 6.01 -5.30
N GLN A 258 30.04 5.90 -6.62
CA GLN A 258 29.52 6.85 -7.61
C GLN A 258 27.97 6.81 -7.75
N ASN A 259 27.34 5.75 -7.25
CA ASN A 259 25.88 5.58 -7.33
C ASN A 259 25.15 6.12 -6.08
N ARG A 260 25.82 6.84 -5.20
CA ARG A 260 25.18 7.48 -4.05
C ARG A 260 24.13 8.48 -4.51
N ALA A 261 22.99 8.47 -3.84
CA ALA A 261 21.94 9.45 -4.06
C ALA A 261 22.32 10.80 -3.41
N ASP A 262 21.89 11.89 -4.03
CA ASP A 262 22.03 13.24 -3.47
C ASP A 262 20.81 13.57 -2.61
N GLY A 263 21.03 14.16 -1.45
CA GLY A 263 19.95 14.57 -0.54
C GLY A 263 20.46 15.02 0.83
N SER A 264 19.61 14.90 1.83
CA SER A 264 19.91 15.37 3.18
C SER A 264 20.79 14.42 3.98
N VAL A 265 21.41 14.97 5.00
CA VAL A 265 22.28 14.26 5.95
C VAL A 265 21.64 14.32 7.33
N SER A 266 21.61 13.19 8.02
CA SER A 266 21.19 13.13 9.43
C SER A 266 22.23 12.39 10.27
N ALA A 267 22.14 12.53 11.58
CA ALA A 267 22.94 11.81 12.54
C ALA A 267 22.07 11.30 13.68
N MET A 268 22.34 10.08 14.15
CA MET A 268 21.61 9.49 15.27
C MET A 268 22.51 8.62 16.13
N GLU A 269 22.12 8.48 17.39
CA GLU A 269 22.68 7.49 18.29
C GLU A 269 21.76 6.26 18.30
N ILE A 270 22.34 5.07 18.19
CA ILE A 270 21.62 3.80 18.19
C ILE A 270 22.18 2.96 19.35
N VAL A 271 21.32 2.53 20.26
CA VAL A 271 21.64 1.53 21.26
C VAL A 271 21.14 0.18 20.76
N ALA A 272 22.04 -0.77 20.53
CA ALA A 272 21.71 -2.09 20.03
C ALA A 272 22.78 -3.09 20.49
N GLU A 273 22.36 -4.25 20.97
CA GLU A 273 23.28 -5.29 21.48
C GLU A 273 24.09 -5.94 20.36
N THR A 274 23.55 -5.94 19.14
CA THR A 274 24.18 -6.54 17.97
C THR A 274 24.31 -5.58 16.81
N GLU A 275 25.31 -5.83 15.94
CA GLU A 275 25.49 -5.09 14.70
C GLU A 275 24.28 -5.23 13.76
N ASN A 276 23.63 -6.39 13.73
CA ASN A 276 22.45 -6.61 12.89
C ASN A 276 21.27 -5.76 13.33
N GLU A 277 21.02 -5.62 14.61
CA GLU A 277 19.96 -4.73 15.14
C GLU A 277 20.24 -3.27 14.85
N MET A 278 21.48 -2.84 15.03
CA MET A 278 21.93 -1.50 14.66
C MET A 278 21.72 -1.25 13.17
N TYR A 279 22.17 -2.19 12.31
CA TYR A 279 22.01 -2.07 10.86
C TYR A 279 20.53 -2.07 10.44
N GLN A 280 19.68 -2.87 11.07
CA GLN A 280 18.24 -2.84 10.82
C GLN A 280 17.64 -1.45 11.13
N THR A 281 18.05 -0.82 12.22
CA THR A 281 17.61 0.55 12.54
C THR A 281 18.05 1.55 11.46
N VAL A 282 19.24 1.37 10.87
CA VAL A 282 19.70 2.18 9.73
C VAL A 282 18.83 1.96 8.50
N VAL A 283 18.49 0.71 8.18
CA VAL A 283 17.59 0.35 7.06
C VAL A 283 16.23 1.00 7.26
N ASP A 284 15.67 0.91 8.45
CA ASP A 284 14.37 1.48 8.80
C ASP A 284 14.35 3.01 8.65
N GLU A 285 15.44 3.68 9.06
CA GLU A 285 15.53 5.14 8.95
C GLU A 285 15.62 5.60 7.49
N PHE A 286 16.39 4.90 6.65
CA PHE A 286 16.38 5.18 5.22
C PHE A 286 15.03 4.85 4.57
N ALA A 287 14.40 3.75 4.96
CA ALA A 287 13.09 3.35 4.44
C ALA A 287 12.00 4.38 4.73
N ARG A 288 11.97 4.92 5.96
CA ARG A 288 11.04 6.00 6.36
C ARG A 288 11.20 7.28 5.55
N ASN A 289 12.37 7.52 4.98
CA ASN A 289 12.72 8.72 4.25
C ASN A 289 13.05 8.44 2.77
N SER A 290 12.59 7.30 2.22
CA SER A 290 13.05 6.79 0.93
C SER A 290 12.45 7.45 -0.30
N TYR A 291 11.31 8.10 -0.20
CA TYR A 291 10.65 8.71 -1.35
C TYR A 291 10.97 10.20 -1.43
N ALA A 292 11.96 10.53 -2.26
CA ALA A 292 12.36 11.90 -2.55
C ALA A 292 11.46 12.58 -3.60
N HIS A 293 10.57 11.85 -4.27
CA HIS A 293 9.79 12.39 -5.37
C HIS A 293 8.33 11.94 -5.33
N LYS A 294 7.48 12.75 -5.92
CA LYS A 294 6.11 12.42 -6.28
C LYS A 294 5.95 12.65 -7.77
N ILE A 295 5.48 11.65 -8.48
CA ILE A 295 5.11 11.74 -9.89
C ILE A 295 3.59 11.53 -9.99
N SER A 296 2.92 12.33 -10.80
CA SER A 296 1.52 12.07 -11.13
C SER A 296 1.25 12.39 -12.59
N PHE A 297 0.30 11.69 -13.19
CA PHE A 297 -0.18 11.93 -14.53
C PHE A 297 -1.60 11.40 -14.73
N LEU A 298 -2.21 11.82 -15.83
CA LEU A 298 -3.46 11.28 -16.33
C LEU A 298 -3.14 10.29 -17.47
N LEU A 299 -3.60 9.05 -17.33
CA LEU A 299 -3.47 7.99 -18.33
C LEU A 299 -4.81 7.78 -19.04
N SER A 300 -4.83 7.83 -20.37
CA SER A 300 -6.03 7.53 -21.15
C SER A 300 -6.55 6.12 -20.84
N MET A 301 -7.78 6.00 -20.39
CA MET A 301 -8.42 4.70 -20.12
C MET A 301 -8.63 3.88 -21.41
N ALA A 302 -8.65 4.56 -22.59
CA ALA A 302 -8.70 3.93 -23.90
C ALA A 302 -7.31 3.63 -24.49
N SER A 303 -6.22 3.83 -23.75
CA SER A 303 -4.85 3.55 -24.21
C SER A 303 -4.74 2.11 -24.71
N ARG A 304 -4.10 1.93 -25.86
CA ARG A 304 -3.75 0.60 -26.39
C ARG A 304 -2.37 0.16 -25.94
N LEU A 305 -1.57 1.07 -25.40
CA LEU A 305 -0.20 0.82 -24.94
C LEU A 305 -0.17 0.37 -23.49
N TYR A 306 -1.06 0.95 -22.67
CA TYR A 306 -1.04 0.71 -21.21
C TYR A 306 -2.43 0.31 -20.73
N ASP A 307 -2.45 -0.66 -19.81
CA ASP A 307 -3.62 -1.00 -19.03
C ASP A 307 -3.52 -0.30 -17.68
N TYR A 308 -4.43 0.64 -17.39
CA TYR A 308 -4.42 1.40 -16.15
C TYR A 308 -4.59 0.50 -14.91
N THR A 309 -5.15 -0.69 -15.06
CA THR A 309 -5.30 -1.65 -13.95
C THR A 309 -3.97 -2.24 -13.48
N GLN A 310 -2.88 -2.08 -14.24
CA GLN A 310 -1.54 -2.46 -13.82
C GLN A 310 -0.96 -1.50 -12.78
N PHE A 311 -1.51 -0.29 -12.68
CA PHE A 311 -1.05 0.73 -11.73
C PHE A 311 -1.80 0.63 -10.41
N TYR A 312 -1.67 -0.50 -9.76
CA TYR A 312 -2.26 -0.74 -8.44
C TYR A 312 -1.30 -0.25 -7.35
N PRO A 313 -1.79 0.40 -6.26
CA PRO A 313 -0.92 0.78 -5.14
C PRO A 313 -0.09 -0.38 -4.63
N GLY A 314 1.21 -0.16 -4.53
CA GLY A 314 2.21 -1.18 -4.19
C GLY A 314 3.00 -1.72 -5.38
N HIS A 315 2.47 -1.63 -6.59
CA HIS A 315 3.22 -2.09 -7.77
C HIS A 315 4.42 -1.19 -8.04
N GLY A 316 5.60 -1.81 -8.13
CA GLY A 316 6.82 -1.14 -8.57
C GLY A 316 6.73 -0.83 -10.06
N THR A 317 7.09 0.38 -10.44
CA THR A 317 6.94 0.86 -11.82
C THR A 317 8.18 1.56 -12.31
N THR A 318 8.63 1.19 -13.50
CA THR A 318 9.65 1.93 -14.25
C THR A 318 8.98 2.99 -15.11
N ILE A 319 9.27 4.27 -14.84
CA ILE A 319 8.68 5.43 -15.51
C ILE A 319 9.76 6.09 -16.37
N LYS A 320 9.58 6.07 -17.68
CA LYS A 320 10.41 6.86 -18.60
C LYS A 320 9.84 8.27 -18.71
N THR A 321 10.66 9.26 -18.44
CA THR A 321 10.32 10.68 -18.47
C THR A 321 11.22 11.43 -19.45
N LYS A 322 10.95 12.71 -19.69
CA LYS A 322 11.84 13.57 -20.49
C LYS A 322 13.22 13.75 -19.86
N SER A 323 13.31 13.65 -18.53
CA SER A 323 14.53 13.82 -17.74
C SER A 323 15.29 12.52 -17.46
N GLY A 324 14.80 11.36 -17.94
CA GLY A 324 15.40 10.05 -17.75
C GLY A 324 14.42 9.00 -17.24
N VAL A 325 14.95 7.89 -16.73
CA VAL A 325 14.17 6.79 -16.19
C VAL A 325 14.09 6.92 -14.67
N ARG A 326 12.91 6.66 -14.12
CA ARG A 326 12.64 6.63 -12.68
C ARG A 326 12.05 5.29 -12.29
N ASN A 327 12.47 4.75 -11.16
CA ASN A 327 11.80 3.61 -10.52
C ASN A 327 11.02 4.13 -9.33
N SER A 328 9.75 3.82 -9.26
CA SER A 328 8.87 4.28 -8.19
C SER A 328 7.80 3.23 -7.88
N ILE A 329 7.03 3.47 -6.82
CA ILE A 329 5.90 2.63 -6.43
C ILE A 329 4.62 3.43 -6.65
N VAL A 330 3.60 2.79 -7.20
CA VAL A 330 2.26 3.37 -7.29
C VAL A 330 1.73 3.61 -5.89
N THR A 331 1.32 4.84 -5.61
CA THR A 331 0.76 5.24 -4.30
C THR A 331 -0.69 5.70 -4.40
N GLY A 332 -1.21 5.89 -5.60
CA GLY A 332 -2.60 6.25 -5.80
C GLY A 332 -3.10 5.97 -7.20
N LEU A 333 -4.35 5.55 -7.28
CA LEU A 333 -5.09 5.36 -8.53
C LEU A 333 -6.51 5.86 -8.34
N THR A 334 -6.97 6.75 -9.24
CA THR A 334 -8.37 7.19 -9.29
C THR A 334 -8.91 7.00 -10.69
N ILE A 335 -10.05 6.33 -10.80
CA ILE A 335 -10.83 6.18 -12.05
C ILE A 335 -12.29 6.55 -11.81
N SER A 336 -12.92 7.21 -12.78
CA SER A 336 -14.29 7.70 -12.64
C SER A 336 -15.05 7.61 -13.95
N SER A 337 -16.35 7.36 -13.88
CA SER A 337 -17.27 7.39 -15.03
C SER A 337 -17.37 8.78 -15.69
N SER A 338 -17.06 9.84 -14.94
CA SER A 338 -17.05 11.22 -15.45
C SER A 338 -15.75 11.61 -16.19
N SER A 339 -14.73 10.75 -16.20
CA SER A 339 -13.42 11.00 -16.80
C SER A 339 -13.05 9.90 -17.79
N ARG A 340 -12.38 10.29 -18.89
CA ARG A 340 -11.74 9.33 -19.81
C ARG A 340 -10.30 9.00 -19.43
N PHE A 341 -9.85 9.52 -18.28
CA PHE A 341 -8.49 9.36 -17.82
C PHE A 341 -8.49 8.74 -16.42
N ALA A 342 -7.57 7.82 -16.19
CA ALA A 342 -7.16 7.35 -14.88
C ALA A 342 -6.08 8.29 -14.34
N GLN A 343 -6.23 8.78 -13.11
CA GLN A 343 -5.17 9.50 -12.42
C GLN A 343 -4.28 8.49 -11.71
N VAL A 344 -2.98 8.52 -12.00
CA VAL A 344 -1.97 7.66 -11.39
C VAL A 344 -0.98 8.52 -10.61
N VAL A 345 -0.69 8.10 -9.38
CA VAL A 345 0.26 8.79 -8.49
C VAL A 345 1.33 7.81 -8.05
N PHE A 346 2.58 8.25 -8.07
CA PHE A 346 3.75 7.47 -7.66
C PHE A 346 4.56 8.21 -6.61
N GLY A 347 5.13 7.45 -5.69
CA GLY A 347 5.94 7.99 -4.61
C GLY A 347 5.13 8.86 -3.66
N LYS A 348 5.72 9.27 -2.57
CA LYS A 348 5.13 10.19 -1.60
C LYS A 348 6.21 11.14 -1.11
N LEU A 349 5.93 12.43 -1.14
CA LEU A 349 6.76 13.41 -0.45
C LEU A 349 6.43 13.33 1.05
N LYS A 350 7.34 12.79 1.84
CA LYS A 350 7.11 12.51 3.27
C LYS A 350 7.05 13.72 4.18
N VAL A 351 7.45 14.90 3.73
CA VAL A 351 7.52 16.04 4.62
C VAL A 351 6.50 17.09 4.22
N THR A 352 5.33 17.03 4.82
CA THR A 352 4.43 18.19 4.85
C THR A 352 5.04 19.26 5.78
N LEU A 353 4.77 20.54 5.50
CA LEU A 353 5.20 21.66 6.35
C LEU A 353 4.77 21.46 7.82
N ILE A 354 3.65 20.78 8.05
CA ILE A 354 3.09 20.46 9.36
C ILE A 354 3.96 19.43 10.11
N GLU A 355 4.50 18.44 9.41
CA GLU A 355 5.40 17.44 10.01
C GLU A 355 6.75 18.04 10.36
N LYS A 356 7.29 18.97 9.53
CA LYS A 356 8.48 19.77 9.89
C LYS A 356 8.27 20.62 11.14
N LEU A 357 7.10 21.22 11.31
CA LEU A 357 6.80 22.05 12.48
C LEU A 357 6.52 21.25 13.75
N ARG A 358 6.17 19.95 13.64
CA ARG A 358 5.99 19.05 14.80
C ARG A 358 7.28 18.41 15.28
N GLY A 359 8.31 18.36 14.44
CA GLY A 359 9.63 17.84 14.77
C GLY A 359 10.61 18.90 15.33
N MET A 360 10.18 20.14 15.43
CA MET A 360 10.87 21.24 16.10
C MET A 360 10.27 21.45 17.50
#